data_edbe2d2bf3eb7d2184612885cff134dc
#
_entry.id   edbe2d2bf3eb7d2184612885cff134dc
#
_cell.length_a   1.000
_cell.length_b   1.000
_cell.length_c   1.000
_cell.angle_alpha   90.00
_cell.angle_beta   90.00
_cell.angle_gamma   90.00
#
_symmetry.space_group_name_H-M   'P 1'
#
loop_
_entity.id
_entity.type
_entity.pdbx_description
1 polymer ?
#
loop_
_entity_poly.entity_id
_entity_poly.type
_entity_poly.pdbx_seq_one_letter_code
_entity_poly.pdbx_strand_id
1 'polypeptide(L)'
;MVAAVFGALHFAGGLSGGNDVPERAMSKADVEKIVRNYLLENPDILVEVMNRLQSREDDQRLVKMKEKGKAHSQELYAEADPIVAGNPKGDITVVEFFDYHCPYCKKVKKTVADLLKQDGNIRLVLREFPILSAESQMAAEAAVASVAQGRYWDFHMALMGADDLSPESIFATAKKVGLDVERLKTDMKNPAVAKRLATTQDLARAIGIDATPTFFIGDEPFTGAQTLDELKAAVAAARKARPS
;
A
#
# COMPACT_ATOMS: atom_id res chain seq x y z
N MET A 1 68.49 -36.41 -18.17
CA MET A 1 68.76 -37.25 -19.36
C MET A 1 67.38 -37.53 -19.95
N VAL A 2 67.05 -37.16 -21.10
CA VAL A 2 67.32 -37.31 -22.51
C VAL A 2 66.37 -36.28 -23.14
N ALA A 3 66.80 -35.23 -23.71
CA ALA A 3 67.24 -34.98 -25.08
C ALA A 3 66.11 -34.90 -26.12
N ALA A 4 66.04 -33.72 -26.65
CA ALA A 4 65.32 -33.14 -27.76
C ALA A 4 65.17 -33.99 -29.03
N VAL A 5 64.10 -33.72 -29.81
CA VAL A 5 64.24 -33.67 -31.29
C VAL A 5 63.28 -32.56 -31.80
N PHE A 6 63.87 -31.59 -32.46
CA PHE A 6 63.26 -30.58 -33.33
C PHE A 6 62.82 -31.25 -34.64
N GLY A 7 61.62 -30.92 -35.08
CA GLY A 7 61.20 -31.24 -36.44
C GLY A 7 60.45 -30.03 -37.01
N ALA A 8 61.19 -29.18 -37.70
CA ALA A 8 60.58 -28.07 -38.49
C ALA A 8 60.04 -28.66 -39.80
N LEU A 9 58.75 -28.47 -40.04
CA LEU A 9 58.17 -28.59 -41.36
C LEU A 9 57.70 -27.21 -41.82
N HIS A 10 58.42 -26.64 -42.74
CA HIS A 10 57.97 -25.52 -43.55
C HIS A 10 56.91 -26.02 -44.54
N PHE A 11 55.73 -25.47 -44.48
CA PHE A 11 54.80 -25.54 -45.58
C PHE A 11 54.53 -24.09 -46.03
N ALA A 12 55.22 -23.72 -47.11
CA ALA A 12 54.85 -22.51 -47.85
C ALA A 12 53.70 -22.84 -48.77
N GLY A 13 52.63 -22.11 -48.64
CA GLY A 13 51.47 -22.23 -49.51
C GLY A 13 50.55 -21.08 -49.24
N GLY A 14 50.81 -19.92 -49.87
CA GLY A 14 49.97 -18.76 -49.79
C GLY A 14 48.63 -19.02 -50.50
N LEU A 15 47.54 -18.59 -49.85
CA LEU A 15 46.40 -18.10 -50.54
C LEU A 15 45.90 -16.87 -49.72
N SER A 16 46.35 -15.72 -50.23
CA SER A 16 45.81 -14.41 -49.89
C SER A 16 44.36 -14.35 -50.31
N GLY A 17 43.50 -14.17 -49.37
CA GLY A 17 42.06 -13.99 -49.54
C GLY A 17 41.46 -13.47 -48.24
N GLY A 18 42.13 -12.50 -47.64
CA GLY A 18 41.58 -11.76 -46.53
C GLY A 18 40.44 -10.84 -47.06
N ASN A 19 39.22 -11.23 -46.92
CA ASN A 19 38.15 -10.27 -46.85
C ASN A 19 38.30 -9.53 -45.53
N ASP A 20 39.23 -8.55 -45.53
CA ASP A 20 39.21 -7.47 -44.55
C ASP A 20 37.96 -6.64 -44.82
N VAL A 21 36.83 -7.07 -44.31
CA VAL A 21 35.69 -6.20 -44.10
C VAL A 21 36.18 -5.24 -43.00
N PRO A 22 36.43 -3.95 -43.30
CA PRO A 22 36.84 -3.03 -42.27
C PRO A 22 35.71 -3.00 -41.24
N GLU A 23 35.99 -3.46 -40.05
CA GLU A 23 35.12 -3.33 -38.89
C GLU A 23 34.99 -1.82 -38.62
N ARG A 24 34.05 -1.21 -39.33
CA ARG A 24 33.79 0.20 -39.23
C ARG A 24 33.21 0.42 -37.85
N ALA A 25 33.99 0.88 -36.91
CA ALA A 25 33.55 1.27 -35.60
C ALA A 25 32.31 2.19 -35.75
N MET A 26 31.17 1.75 -35.21
CA MET A 26 29.92 2.49 -35.32
C MET A 26 30.09 3.86 -34.70
N SER A 27 29.74 4.89 -35.44
CA SER A 27 29.73 6.25 -34.88
C SER A 27 28.60 6.40 -33.83
N LYS A 28 28.74 7.36 -32.93
CA LYS A 28 27.68 7.70 -31.96
C LYS A 28 26.34 7.93 -32.67
N ALA A 29 26.37 8.65 -33.80
CA ALA A 29 25.17 8.94 -34.60
C ALA A 29 24.50 7.67 -35.17
N ASP A 30 25.29 6.66 -35.59
CA ASP A 30 24.76 5.39 -36.07
C ASP A 30 24.07 4.63 -34.91
N VAL A 31 24.68 4.61 -33.71
CA VAL A 31 24.08 3.98 -32.52
C VAL A 31 22.79 4.68 -32.11
N GLU A 32 22.79 6.02 -32.04
CA GLU A 32 21.59 6.81 -31.71
C GLU A 32 20.44 6.55 -32.70
N LYS A 33 20.77 6.45 -34.00
CA LYS A 33 19.77 6.14 -35.04
C LYS A 33 19.20 4.72 -34.89
N ILE A 34 20.04 3.73 -34.62
CA ILE A 34 19.62 2.36 -34.40
C ILE A 34 18.72 2.28 -33.17
N VAL A 35 19.14 2.84 -32.03
CA VAL A 35 18.34 2.85 -30.79
C VAL A 35 17.00 3.54 -30.99
N ARG A 36 17.00 4.69 -31.65
CA ARG A 36 15.77 5.42 -31.95
C ARG A 36 14.80 4.57 -32.79
N ASN A 37 15.29 4.02 -33.91
CA ASN A 37 14.45 3.22 -34.80
C ASN A 37 13.92 1.99 -34.07
N TYR A 38 14.77 1.30 -33.32
CA TYR A 38 14.37 0.11 -32.55
C TYR A 38 13.27 0.41 -31.53
N LEU A 39 13.38 1.53 -30.78
CA LEU A 39 12.34 1.94 -29.81
C LEU A 39 11.03 2.36 -30.51
N LEU A 40 11.12 2.97 -31.70
CA LEU A 40 9.93 3.35 -32.46
C LEU A 40 9.21 2.14 -33.07
N GLU A 41 9.98 1.11 -33.47
CA GLU A 41 9.45 -0.15 -34.00
C GLU A 41 8.94 -1.07 -32.88
N ASN A 42 9.46 -0.90 -31.63
CA ASN A 42 9.12 -1.74 -30.49
C ASN A 42 8.68 -0.87 -29.28
N PRO A 43 7.55 -0.13 -29.36
CA PRO A 43 7.12 0.80 -28.33
C PRO A 43 6.79 0.12 -26.98
N ASP A 44 6.46 -1.17 -26.98
CA ASP A 44 6.17 -1.94 -25.76
C ASP A 44 7.36 -2.01 -24.79
N ILE A 45 8.59 -1.85 -25.29
CA ILE A 45 9.80 -1.78 -24.46
C ILE A 45 9.73 -0.57 -23.50
N LEU A 46 9.23 0.57 -23.99
CA LEU A 46 9.08 1.75 -23.13
C LEU A 46 8.06 1.51 -22.03
N VAL A 47 6.95 0.83 -22.34
CA VAL A 47 5.94 0.44 -21.35
C VAL A 47 6.55 -0.51 -20.31
N GLU A 48 7.32 -1.51 -20.75
CA GLU A 48 8.01 -2.44 -19.86
C GLU A 48 9.02 -1.72 -18.93
N VAL A 49 9.82 -0.81 -19.49
CA VAL A 49 10.76 -0.01 -18.70
C VAL A 49 10.06 0.87 -17.68
N MET A 50 8.98 1.53 -18.07
CA MET A 50 8.18 2.35 -17.15
C MET A 50 7.58 1.52 -16.01
N ASN A 51 7.01 0.34 -16.33
CA ASN A 51 6.46 -0.56 -15.32
C ASN A 51 7.54 -1.05 -14.34
N ARG A 52 8.74 -1.37 -14.82
CA ARG A 52 9.88 -1.77 -13.97
C ARG A 52 10.36 -0.62 -13.08
N LEU A 53 10.38 0.61 -13.62
CA LEU A 53 10.74 1.79 -12.83
C LEU A 53 9.70 2.02 -11.73
N GLN A 54 8.43 2.02 -12.07
CA GLN A 54 7.34 2.19 -11.11
C GLN A 54 7.39 1.12 -10.00
N SER A 55 7.59 -0.16 -10.36
CA SER A 55 7.71 -1.24 -9.37
C SER A 55 8.88 -0.99 -8.40
N ARG A 56 10.04 -0.54 -8.91
CA ARG A 56 11.19 -0.22 -8.04
C ARG A 56 10.91 0.95 -7.09
N GLU A 57 10.21 1.97 -7.57
CA GLU A 57 9.82 3.13 -6.75
C GLU A 57 8.83 2.70 -5.66
N ASP A 58 7.85 1.86 -6.01
CA ASP A 58 6.88 1.31 -5.06
C ASP A 58 7.56 0.44 -4.00
N ASP A 59 8.49 -0.45 -4.39
CA ASP A 59 9.28 -1.27 -3.47
C ASP A 59 10.10 -0.40 -2.50
N GLN A 60 10.78 0.63 -3.03
CA GLN A 60 11.56 1.57 -2.20
C GLN A 60 10.66 2.37 -1.24
N ARG A 61 9.46 2.75 -1.69
CA ARG A 61 8.47 3.43 -0.87
C ARG A 61 8.01 2.53 0.28
N LEU A 62 7.69 1.27 0.01
CA LEU A 62 7.29 0.31 1.03
C LEU A 62 8.41 0.05 2.06
N VAL A 63 9.67 -0.07 1.62
CA VAL A 63 10.81 -0.21 2.53
C VAL A 63 10.92 1.00 3.47
N LYS A 64 10.85 2.23 2.94
CA LYS A 64 10.89 3.45 3.74
C LYS A 64 9.68 3.55 4.69
N MET A 65 8.50 3.16 4.21
CA MET A 65 7.27 3.15 5.01
C MET A 65 7.37 2.16 6.17
N LYS A 66 7.94 0.97 5.94
CA LYS A 66 8.24 -0.03 6.96
C LYS A 66 9.18 0.51 8.03
N GLU A 67 10.31 1.11 7.63
CA GLU A 67 11.29 1.69 8.57
C GLU A 67 10.66 2.79 9.43
N LYS A 68 9.91 3.70 8.80
CA LYS A 68 9.20 4.77 9.51
C LYS A 68 8.07 4.22 10.39
N GLY A 69 7.33 3.20 9.92
CA GLY A 69 6.30 2.53 10.70
C GLY A 69 6.87 1.92 11.99
N LYS A 70 8.06 1.32 11.93
CA LYS A 70 8.79 0.84 13.13
C LYS A 70 9.17 1.96 14.08
N ALA A 71 9.65 3.09 13.54
CA ALA A 71 9.99 4.25 14.35
C ALA A 71 8.76 4.86 15.07
N HIS A 72 7.56 4.72 14.48
CA HIS A 72 6.28 5.19 15.00
C HIS A 72 5.38 4.06 15.51
N SER A 73 5.96 2.92 15.91
CA SER A 73 5.20 1.72 16.29
C SER A 73 4.24 1.97 17.45
N GLN A 74 4.61 2.82 18.41
CA GLN A 74 3.76 3.16 19.53
C GLN A 74 2.49 3.89 19.06
N GLU A 75 2.64 4.89 18.20
CA GLU A 75 1.50 5.64 17.65
C GLU A 75 0.65 4.76 16.73
N LEU A 76 1.26 3.83 15.99
CA LEU A 76 0.55 2.90 15.12
C LEU A 76 -0.30 1.90 15.91
N TYR A 77 0.28 1.26 16.94
CA TYR A 77 -0.29 0.06 17.54
C TYR A 77 -0.80 0.26 18.97
N ALA A 78 -0.23 1.21 19.74
CA ALA A 78 -0.48 1.40 21.16
C ALA A 78 -1.07 2.78 21.49
N GLU A 79 -1.83 3.37 20.56
CA GLU A 79 -2.57 4.61 20.82
C GLU A 79 -3.42 4.50 22.10
N ALA A 80 -3.48 5.57 22.89
CA ALA A 80 -4.12 5.56 24.22
C ALA A 80 -5.63 5.29 24.18
N ASP A 81 -6.30 5.66 23.07
CA ASP A 81 -7.74 5.44 22.87
C ASP A 81 -8.03 5.06 21.41
N PRO A 82 -7.64 3.85 20.97
CA PRO A 82 -7.78 3.44 19.58
C PRO A 82 -9.23 3.09 19.26
N ILE A 83 -9.63 3.35 18.01
CA ILE A 83 -10.86 2.79 17.47
C ILE A 83 -10.56 1.36 17.02
N VAL A 84 -11.13 0.39 17.72
CA VAL A 84 -10.83 -1.03 17.54
C VAL A 84 -12.08 -1.80 17.11
N ALA A 85 -11.91 -2.66 16.10
CA ALA A 85 -12.84 -3.72 15.75
C ALA A 85 -12.17 -5.10 15.92
N GLY A 86 -12.99 -6.16 15.88
CA GLY A 86 -12.53 -7.52 16.13
C GLY A 86 -12.25 -7.78 17.60
N ASN A 87 -11.14 -8.45 17.91
CA ASN A 87 -10.77 -8.79 19.28
C ASN A 87 -9.81 -7.73 19.86
N PRO A 88 -10.21 -6.93 20.87
CA PRO A 88 -9.32 -5.94 21.48
C PRO A 88 -8.05 -6.55 22.11
N LYS A 89 -8.10 -7.85 22.43
CA LYS A 89 -6.96 -8.63 22.98
C LYS A 89 -6.35 -9.56 21.93
N GLY A 90 -6.61 -9.31 20.63
CA GLY A 90 -6.08 -10.11 19.53
C GLY A 90 -4.56 -10.17 19.55
N ASP A 91 -4.03 -11.32 19.17
CA ASP A 91 -2.59 -11.58 19.16
C ASP A 91 -1.87 -10.82 18.04
N ILE A 92 -2.56 -10.49 16.96
CA ILE A 92 -2.04 -9.65 15.88
C ILE A 92 -2.88 -8.37 15.78
N THR A 93 -2.17 -7.22 15.69
CA THR A 93 -2.80 -5.96 15.35
C THR A 93 -2.67 -5.70 13.85
N VAL A 94 -3.80 -5.46 13.22
CA VAL A 94 -3.91 -4.91 11.87
C VAL A 94 -4.33 -3.46 12.00
N VAL A 95 -3.60 -2.54 11.37
CA VAL A 95 -3.98 -1.12 11.29
C VAL A 95 -4.42 -0.84 9.87
N GLU A 96 -5.57 -0.18 9.70
CA GLU A 96 -6.07 0.24 8.39
C GLU A 96 -6.25 1.75 8.36
N PHE A 97 -5.57 2.43 7.41
CA PHE A 97 -5.82 3.81 7.03
C PHE A 97 -6.77 3.83 5.84
N PHE A 98 -7.90 4.49 5.97
CA PHE A 98 -8.96 4.42 4.97
C PHE A 98 -9.71 5.75 4.80
N ASP A 99 -10.44 5.85 3.69
CA ASP A 99 -11.31 6.97 3.34
C ASP A 99 -12.67 6.44 2.85
N TYR A 100 -13.76 7.02 3.30
CA TYR A 100 -15.11 6.57 2.95
C TYR A 100 -15.48 6.80 1.47
N HIS A 101 -14.81 7.73 0.78
CA HIS A 101 -14.98 7.96 -0.66
C HIS A 101 -14.09 7.05 -1.52
N CYS A 102 -13.10 6.39 -0.93
CA CYS A 102 -12.16 5.56 -1.64
C CYS A 102 -12.81 4.28 -2.19
N PRO A 103 -12.84 4.06 -3.52
CA PRO A 103 -13.46 2.87 -4.10
C PRO A 103 -12.74 1.58 -3.71
N TYR A 104 -11.42 1.65 -3.49
CA TYR A 104 -10.62 0.51 -3.04
C TYR A 104 -10.88 0.16 -1.57
N CYS A 105 -11.15 1.14 -0.70
CA CYS A 105 -11.60 0.91 0.68
C CYS A 105 -12.98 0.25 0.70
N LYS A 106 -13.91 0.74 -0.11
CA LYS A 106 -15.24 0.12 -0.28
C LYS A 106 -15.13 -1.33 -0.77
N LYS A 107 -14.21 -1.60 -1.71
CA LYS A 107 -13.95 -2.95 -2.24
C LYS A 107 -13.41 -3.90 -1.16
N VAL A 108 -12.48 -3.45 -0.32
CA VAL A 108 -11.82 -4.30 0.69
C VAL A 108 -12.65 -4.45 1.97
N LYS A 109 -13.67 -3.63 2.19
CA LYS A 109 -14.56 -3.68 3.37
C LYS A 109 -15.01 -5.09 3.73
N LYS A 110 -15.54 -5.82 2.74
CA LYS A 110 -16.01 -7.20 2.97
C LYS A 110 -14.86 -8.13 3.32
N THR A 111 -13.71 -7.97 2.67
CA THR A 111 -12.51 -8.76 2.91
C THR A 111 -12.02 -8.60 4.35
N VAL A 112 -11.98 -7.38 4.86
CA VAL A 112 -11.61 -7.08 6.27
C VAL A 112 -12.62 -7.69 7.24
N ALA A 113 -13.92 -7.54 6.98
CA ALA A 113 -14.96 -8.15 7.82
C ALA A 113 -14.87 -9.69 7.83
N ASP A 114 -14.63 -10.30 6.67
CA ASP A 114 -14.46 -11.76 6.55
C ASP A 114 -13.18 -12.24 7.26
N LEU A 115 -12.09 -11.47 7.20
CA LEU A 115 -10.86 -11.75 7.94
C LEU A 115 -11.12 -11.80 9.44
N LEU A 116 -11.75 -10.77 10.01
CA LEU A 116 -12.09 -10.71 11.44
C LEU A 116 -13.02 -11.83 11.88
N LYS A 117 -13.97 -12.22 11.02
CA LYS A 117 -14.90 -13.31 11.29
C LYS A 117 -14.22 -14.68 11.30
N GLN A 118 -13.24 -14.89 10.40
CA GLN A 118 -12.55 -16.17 10.26
C GLN A 118 -11.39 -16.32 11.25
N ASP A 119 -10.81 -15.20 11.68
CA ASP A 119 -9.72 -15.16 12.65
C ASP A 119 -10.11 -14.31 13.86
N GLY A 120 -10.61 -14.97 14.89
CA GLY A 120 -11.07 -14.31 16.12
C GLY A 120 -9.98 -13.71 16.99
N ASN A 121 -8.70 -13.77 16.58
CA ASN A 121 -7.56 -13.26 17.34
C ASN A 121 -6.89 -12.02 16.71
N ILE A 122 -7.61 -11.30 15.84
CA ILE A 122 -7.14 -10.07 15.23
C ILE A 122 -7.72 -8.87 15.97
N ARG A 123 -6.84 -7.93 16.34
CA ARG A 123 -7.17 -6.58 16.78
C ARG A 123 -7.05 -5.63 15.58
N LEU A 124 -8.17 -5.15 15.03
CA LEU A 124 -8.17 -4.18 13.96
C LEU A 124 -8.22 -2.76 14.54
N VAL A 125 -7.20 -1.95 14.28
CA VAL A 125 -7.16 -0.51 14.58
C VAL A 125 -7.56 0.26 13.34
N LEU A 126 -8.60 1.07 13.45
CA LEU A 126 -9.16 1.85 12.36
C LEU A 126 -8.66 3.31 12.42
N ARG A 127 -8.04 3.76 11.34
CA ARG A 127 -7.47 5.10 11.18
C ARG A 127 -8.22 5.89 10.13
N GLU A 128 -9.13 6.75 10.59
CA GLU A 128 -9.84 7.67 9.72
C GLU A 128 -8.84 8.60 9.01
N PHE A 129 -8.71 8.44 7.70
CA PHE A 129 -7.75 9.19 6.88
C PHE A 129 -8.45 9.84 5.68
N PRO A 130 -9.31 10.84 5.92
CA PRO A 130 -10.10 11.51 4.89
C PRO A 130 -9.20 12.44 4.06
N ILE A 131 -8.80 11.98 2.87
CA ILE A 131 -7.89 12.70 1.97
C ILE A 131 -8.51 13.01 0.61
N LEU A 132 -9.68 12.46 0.29
CA LEU A 132 -10.24 12.53 -1.05
C LEU A 132 -11.22 13.67 -1.27
N SER A 133 -12.02 14.03 -0.25
CA SER A 133 -13.04 15.07 -0.39
C SER A 133 -13.50 15.68 0.94
N ALA A 134 -14.26 16.78 0.86
CA ALA A 134 -14.90 17.36 2.03
C ALA A 134 -15.96 16.43 2.66
N GLU A 135 -16.65 15.65 1.83
CA GLU A 135 -17.62 14.65 2.28
C GLU A 135 -16.91 13.51 3.01
N SER A 136 -15.71 13.09 2.57
CA SER A 136 -14.86 12.14 3.33
C SER A 136 -14.54 12.68 4.72
N GLN A 137 -14.17 13.96 4.80
CA GLN A 137 -13.89 14.62 6.08
C GLN A 137 -15.10 14.59 7.01
N MET A 138 -16.26 14.98 6.49
CA MET A 138 -17.50 14.98 7.28
C MET A 138 -17.92 13.57 7.72
N ALA A 139 -17.79 12.56 6.84
CA ALA A 139 -18.08 11.18 7.17
C ALA A 139 -17.15 10.66 8.27
N ALA A 140 -15.84 10.98 8.21
CA ALA A 140 -14.86 10.62 9.22
C ALA A 140 -15.16 11.31 10.57
N GLU A 141 -15.52 12.59 10.57
CA GLU A 141 -15.93 13.30 11.79
C GLU A 141 -17.17 12.66 12.43
N ALA A 142 -18.19 12.32 11.63
CA ALA A 142 -19.38 11.64 12.10
C ALA A 142 -19.05 10.23 12.65
N ALA A 143 -18.20 9.48 11.95
CA ALA A 143 -17.79 8.16 12.41
C ALA A 143 -17.03 8.22 13.74
N VAL A 144 -16.04 9.11 13.87
CA VAL A 144 -15.32 9.32 15.14
C VAL A 144 -16.29 9.72 16.27
N ALA A 145 -17.21 10.65 16.01
CA ALA A 145 -18.20 11.07 17.00
C ALA A 145 -19.13 9.93 17.46
N SER A 146 -19.42 8.96 16.58
CA SER A 146 -20.28 7.81 16.88
C SER A 146 -19.70 6.86 17.93
N VAL A 147 -18.38 6.93 18.20
CA VAL A 147 -17.70 6.17 19.26
C VAL A 147 -18.35 6.42 20.61
N ALA A 148 -18.74 7.68 20.91
CA ALA A 148 -19.40 8.05 22.16
C ALA A 148 -20.79 7.39 22.36
N GLN A 149 -21.36 6.83 21.28
CA GLN A 149 -22.62 6.10 21.31
C GLN A 149 -22.43 4.57 21.17
N GLY A 150 -21.18 4.09 21.11
CA GLY A 150 -20.86 2.65 21.00
C GLY A 150 -21.30 2.02 19.67
N ARG A 151 -21.46 2.82 18.62
CA ARG A 151 -21.97 2.36 17.31
C ARG A 151 -20.99 2.57 16.15
N TYR A 152 -19.73 2.79 16.47
CA TYR A 152 -18.73 3.09 15.44
C TYR A 152 -18.66 2.02 14.34
N TRP A 153 -18.52 0.74 14.71
CA TRP A 153 -18.36 -0.33 13.72
C TRP A 153 -19.56 -0.48 12.79
N ASP A 154 -20.78 -0.47 13.35
CA ASP A 154 -22.00 -0.56 12.54
C ASP A 154 -22.11 0.63 11.58
N PHE A 155 -21.78 1.83 12.06
CA PHE A 155 -21.81 3.04 11.27
C PHE A 155 -20.71 3.08 10.21
N HIS A 156 -19.49 2.70 10.58
CA HIS A 156 -18.36 2.54 9.65
C HIS A 156 -18.71 1.60 8.48
N MET A 157 -19.24 0.43 8.79
CA MET A 157 -19.64 -0.56 7.77
C MET A 157 -20.76 -0.05 6.87
N ALA A 158 -21.67 0.74 7.41
CA ALA A 158 -22.76 1.34 6.64
C ALA A 158 -22.24 2.49 5.74
N LEU A 159 -21.39 3.39 6.24
CA LEU A 159 -20.76 4.45 5.46
C LEU A 159 -19.88 3.90 4.33
N MET A 160 -19.09 2.85 4.61
CA MET A 160 -18.31 2.15 3.57
C MET A 160 -19.18 1.47 2.51
N GLY A 161 -20.46 1.25 2.79
CA GLY A 161 -21.44 0.71 1.85
C GLY A 161 -22.29 1.76 1.15
N ALA A 162 -22.18 3.02 1.54
CA ALA A 162 -23.00 4.10 0.98
C ALA A 162 -22.45 4.55 -0.38
N ASP A 163 -23.35 4.77 -1.34
CA ASP A 163 -22.99 5.32 -2.65
C ASP A 163 -22.84 6.85 -2.60
N ASP A 164 -23.57 7.48 -1.67
CA ASP A 164 -23.58 8.92 -1.43
C ASP A 164 -23.13 9.24 -0.01
N LEU A 165 -22.26 10.24 0.12
CA LEU A 165 -21.75 10.79 1.38
C LEU A 165 -22.16 12.27 1.57
N SER A 166 -23.30 12.70 0.97
CA SER A 166 -23.88 13.99 1.31
C SER A 166 -24.20 14.06 2.80
N PRO A 167 -24.26 15.25 3.40
CA PRO A 167 -24.65 15.43 4.81
C PRO A 167 -25.95 14.71 5.15
N GLU A 168 -26.93 14.78 4.25
CA GLU A 168 -28.24 14.14 4.41
C GLU A 168 -28.10 12.62 4.45
N SER A 169 -27.27 12.03 3.56
CA SER A 169 -27.02 10.59 3.47
C SER A 169 -26.27 10.09 4.70
N ILE A 170 -25.25 10.82 5.17
CA ILE A 170 -24.49 10.49 6.38
C ILE A 170 -25.43 10.39 7.58
N PHE A 171 -26.28 11.40 7.81
CA PHE A 171 -27.21 11.39 8.94
C PHE A 171 -28.35 10.38 8.79
N ALA A 172 -28.83 10.15 7.57
CA ALA A 172 -29.79 9.07 7.31
C ALA A 172 -29.18 7.69 7.61
N THR A 173 -27.92 7.49 7.24
CA THR A 173 -27.16 6.26 7.54
C THR A 173 -26.95 6.10 9.04
N ALA A 174 -26.60 7.19 9.75
CA ALA A 174 -26.49 7.19 11.22
C ALA A 174 -27.79 6.75 11.89
N LYS A 175 -28.93 7.30 11.45
CA LYS A 175 -30.25 6.92 11.96
C LYS A 175 -30.55 5.43 11.70
N LYS A 176 -30.21 4.90 10.52
CA LYS A 176 -30.44 3.48 10.17
C LYS A 176 -29.71 2.52 11.10
N VAL A 177 -28.51 2.88 11.56
CA VAL A 177 -27.74 2.05 12.49
C VAL A 177 -28.06 2.33 13.97
N GLY A 178 -29.09 3.15 14.24
CA GLY A 178 -29.61 3.41 15.59
C GLY A 178 -28.83 4.46 16.38
N LEU A 179 -28.10 5.36 15.71
CA LEU A 179 -27.49 6.54 16.33
C LEU A 179 -28.54 7.62 16.60
N ASP A 180 -28.40 8.30 17.73
CA ASP A 180 -29.05 9.58 17.98
C ASP A 180 -28.40 10.67 17.13
N VAL A 181 -29.08 11.13 16.10
CA VAL A 181 -28.53 12.06 15.12
C VAL A 181 -28.27 13.44 15.72
N GLU A 182 -29.11 13.95 16.63
CA GLU A 182 -28.88 15.26 17.23
C GLU A 182 -27.71 15.25 18.21
N ARG A 183 -27.59 14.18 18.97
CA ARG A 183 -26.39 13.93 19.77
C ARG A 183 -25.15 13.79 18.88
N LEU A 184 -25.21 13.05 17.77
CA LEU A 184 -24.10 12.90 16.83
C LEU A 184 -23.62 14.25 16.29
N LYS A 185 -24.56 15.12 15.86
CA LYS A 185 -24.25 16.49 15.40
C LYS A 185 -23.56 17.34 16.48
N THR A 186 -23.91 17.11 17.74
CA THR A 186 -23.29 17.78 18.88
C THR A 186 -21.89 17.23 19.14
N ASP A 187 -21.75 15.90 19.17
CA ASP A 187 -20.50 15.20 19.42
C ASP A 187 -19.47 15.47 18.30
N MET A 188 -19.87 15.63 17.05
CA MET A 188 -19.00 16.02 15.92
C MET A 188 -18.28 17.36 16.16
N LYS A 189 -18.87 18.27 16.94
CA LYS A 189 -18.25 19.57 17.28
C LYS A 189 -17.23 19.47 18.41
N ASN A 190 -17.09 18.31 19.02
CA ASN A 190 -16.10 18.11 20.08
C ASN A 190 -14.68 18.24 19.52
N PRO A 191 -13.83 19.12 20.09
CA PRO A 191 -12.44 19.28 19.64
C PRO A 191 -11.62 17.96 19.59
N ALA A 192 -12.00 16.97 20.38
CA ALA A 192 -11.36 15.65 20.37
C ALA A 192 -11.53 14.93 19.03
N VAL A 193 -12.65 15.15 18.32
CA VAL A 193 -12.89 14.58 16.97
C VAL A 193 -11.87 15.14 15.98
N ALA A 194 -11.78 16.46 15.87
CA ALA A 194 -10.82 17.11 14.98
C ALA A 194 -9.37 16.75 15.35
N LYS A 195 -9.05 16.70 16.65
CA LYS A 195 -7.73 16.30 17.13
C LYS A 195 -7.37 14.88 16.70
N ARG A 196 -8.29 13.92 16.78
CA ARG A 196 -8.06 12.53 16.37
C ARG A 196 -7.75 12.44 14.87
N LEU A 197 -8.51 13.12 14.03
CA LEU A 197 -8.27 13.16 12.58
C LEU A 197 -6.91 13.80 12.27
N ALA A 198 -6.59 14.91 12.92
CA ALA A 198 -5.28 15.56 12.77
C ALA A 198 -4.13 14.63 13.19
N THR A 199 -4.25 13.92 14.32
CA THR A 199 -3.25 12.95 14.77
C THR A 199 -3.05 11.83 13.75
N THR A 200 -4.12 11.31 13.14
CA THR A 200 -4.01 10.31 12.06
C THR A 200 -3.30 10.88 10.84
N GLN A 201 -3.63 12.11 10.42
CA GLN A 201 -2.97 12.78 9.29
C GLN A 201 -1.49 13.02 9.55
N ASP A 202 -1.12 13.46 10.75
CA ASP A 202 0.27 13.70 11.14
C ASP A 202 1.07 12.40 11.15
N LEU A 203 0.52 11.32 11.71
CA LEU A 203 1.11 10.00 11.69
C LEU A 203 1.28 9.47 10.25
N ALA A 204 0.24 9.57 9.43
CA ALA A 204 0.30 9.17 8.02
C ALA A 204 1.42 9.90 7.27
N ARG A 205 1.53 11.23 7.47
CA ARG A 205 2.60 12.06 6.89
C ARG A 205 3.98 11.65 7.38
N ALA A 206 4.14 11.39 8.68
CA ALA A 206 5.41 10.98 9.28
C ALA A 206 5.90 9.65 8.70
N ILE A 207 4.99 8.69 8.51
CA ILE A 207 5.29 7.37 7.96
C ILE A 207 5.45 7.42 6.42
N GLY A 208 4.80 8.37 5.75
CA GLY A 208 4.79 8.49 4.28
C GLY A 208 3.63 7.73 3.64
N ILE A 209 2.50 7.64 4.36
CA ILE A 209 1.23 7.12 3.83
C ILE A 209 0.54 8.25 3.06
N ASP A 210 0.26 8.04 1.80
CA ASP A 210 -0.34 9.01 0.88
C ASP A 210 -1.56 8.46 0.10
N ALA A 211 -1.92 7.20 0.35
CA ALA A 211 -3.01 6.52 -0.34
C ALA A 211 -3.83 5.62 0.61
N THR A 212 -5.07 5.34 0.19
CA THR A 212 -6.00 4.45 0.91
C THR A 212 -6.52 3.34 0.00
N PRO A 213 -6.79 2.15 0.53
CA PRO A 213 -6.44 1.73 1.87
C PRO A 213 -4.94 1.47 2.01
N THR A 214 -4.39 1.73 3.20
CA THR A 214 -3.04 1.29 3.57
C THR A 214 -3.14 0.51 4.87
N PHE A 215 -2.58 -0.69 4.89
CA PHE A 215 -2.56 -1.58 6.05
C PHE A 215 -1.17 -1.68 6.64
N PHE A 216 -1.10 -1.87 7.96
CA PHE A 216 0.08 -2.37 8.65
C PHE A 216 -0.29 -3.65 9.39
N ILE A 217 0.43 -4.74 9.12
CA ILE A 217 0.22 -6.05 9.73
C ILE A 217 1.56 -6.54 10.27
N GLY A 218 1.72 -6.59 11.59
CA GLY A 218 3.05 -6.64 12.16
C GLY A 218 3.84 -5.41 11.70
N ASP A 219 5.08 -5.59 11.27
CA ASP A 219 5.92 -4.48 10.80
C ASP A 219 5.76 -4.18 9.30
N GLU A 220 4.90 -4.91 8.58
CA GLU A 220 4.81 -4.85 7.12
C GLU A 220 3.68 -3.93 6.65
N PRO A 221 3.97 -2.93 5.81
CA PRO A 221 2.97 -2.12 5.13
C PRO A 221 2.45 -2.81 3.86
N PHE A 222 1.15 -2.64 3.59
CA PHE A 222 0.46 -3.08 2.38
C PHE A 222 -0.38 -1.92 1.85
N THR A 223 -0.20 -1.55 0.59
CA THR A 223 -0.96 -0.47 -0.05
C THR A 223 -2.00 -1.04 -1.02
N GLY A 224 -3.17 -0.38 -1.07
CA GLY A 224 -4.27 -0.79 -1.94
C GLY A 224 -5.13 -1.93 -1.39
N ALA A 225 -6.16 -2.30 -2.16
CA ALA A 225 -7.11 -3.32 -1.77
C ALA A 225 -6.46 -4.71 -1.84
N GLN A 226 -6.35 -5.37 -0.70
CA GLN A 226 -5.81 -6.71 -0.54
C GLN A 226 -6.91 -7.76 -0.68
N THR A 227 -6.57 -8.92 -1.17
CA THR A 227 -7.43 -10.11 -1.13
C THR A 227 -7.46 -10.73 0.27
N LEU A 228 -8.45 -11.58 0.54
CA LEU A 228 -8.54 -12.28 1.82
C LEU A 228 -7.33 -13.19 2.06
N ASP A 229 -6.84 -13.86 1.02
CA ASP A 229 -5.69 -14.76 1.12
C ASP A 229 -4.39 -14.01 1.40
N GLU A 230 -4.20 -12.83 0.78
CA GLU A 230 -3.05 -11.94 1.06
C GLU A 230 -3.08 -11.45 2.51
N LEU A 231 -4.23 -10.97 3.00
CA LEU A 231 -4.35 -10.55 4.41
C LEU A 231 -4.11 -11.70 5.39
N LYS A 232 -4.63 -12.90 5.11
CA LYS A 232 -4.37 -14.10 5.93
C LYS A 232 -2.90 -14.49 5.93
N ALA A 233 -2.25 -14.46 4.77
CA ALA A 233 -0.82 -14.75 4.65
C ALA A 233 0.02 -13.74 5.45
N ALA A 234 -0.31 -12.45 5.37
CA ALA A 234 0.35 -11.41 6.12
C ALA A 234 0.19 -11.59 7.64
N VAL A 235 -1.04 -11.88 8.12
CA VAL A 235 -1.31 -12.18 9.53
C VAL A 235 -0.53 -13.41 10.00
N ALA A 236 -0.51 -14.48 9.20
CA ALA A 236 0.24 -15.69 9.54
C ALA A 236 1.75 -15.44 9.59
N ALA A 237 2.30 -14.63 8.69
CA ALA A 237 3.70 -14.21 8.69
C ALA A 237 4.03 -13.38 9.94
N ALA A 238 3.18 -12.40 10.27
CA ALA A 238 3.35 -11.57 11.47
C ALA A 238 3.33 -12.41 12.76
N ARG A 239 2.47 -13.44 12.87
CA ARG A 239 2.46 -14.36 14.01
C ARG A 239 3.75 -15.13 14.15
N LYS A 240 4.32 -15.62 13.03
CA LYS A 240 5.60 -16.35 13.03
C LYS A 240 6.80 -15.47 13.42
N ALA A 241 6.74 -14.18 13.12
CA ALA A 241 7.80 -13.24 13.40
C ALA A 241 7.80 -12.73 14.86
N ARG A 242 6.76 -13.01 15.65
CA ARG A 242 6.70 -12.63 17.08
C ARG A 242 7.69 -13.48 17.87
N PRO A 243 8.54 -12.85 18.70
CA PRO A 243 9.33 -13.60 19.66
C PRO A 243 8.39 -14.32 20.65
N SER A 244 8.69 -15.61 20.91
CA SER A 244 8.03 -16.43 21.92
C SER A 244 8.30 -15.93 23.34
#